data_111425c8a1de1644118a40057d59a549
#
_entry.id   111425c8a1de1644118a40057d59a549
#
_cell.length_a   1.000
_cell.length_b   1.000
_cell.length_c   1.000
_cell.angle_alpha   90.00
_cell.angle_beta   90.00
_cell.angle_gamma   90.00
#
_symmetry.space_group_name_H-M   'P 1'
#
loop_
_entity.id
_entity.type
_entity.pdbx_description
1 polymer ?
#
loop_
_entity_poly.entity_id
_entity_poly.type
_entity_poly.pdbx_seq_one_letter_code
_entity_poly.pdbx_strand_id
1 'polypeptide(L)'
;MRWSKLKKLVEDSFAESVKGRVHVYSTRYQCSCGRGWITVDGSELADLSTEVSGRKYKAIYHESTRTICAKHPAIPDAEREPGNVVEPGEFSRFDLHEACWEYVHSSVANSLSSNSPLIASLAVLNAKVGKGRLRRLAEQKLHPLTRALLEFRLRAEATPNKSLNRTRNKQVSHQSRQ
;
A
#
# COMPACT_ATOMS: atom_id res chain seq x y z
N MET A 1 1.23 14.05 -12.21
CA MET A 1 0.47 12.85 -12.70
C MET A 1 -0.86 12.76 -11.95
N ARG A 2 -1.95 12.28 -12.58
CA ARG A 2 -3.21 12.03 -11.86
C ARG A 2 -3.06 10.82 -10.93
N TRP A 3 -3.71 10.84 -9.77
CA TRP A 3 -3.65 9.76 -8.78
C TRP A 3 -4.01 8.39 -9.38
N SER A 4 -5.09 8.32 -10.16
CA SER A 4 -5.53 7.06 -10.78
C SER A 4 -4.45 6.41 -11.67
N LYS A 5 -3.69 7.22 -12.41
CA LYS A 5 -2.56 6.73 -13.22
C LYS A 5 -1.39 6.27 -12.33
N LEU A 6 -1.07 7.04 -11.28
CA LEU A 6 -0.01 6.70 -10.33
C LEU A 6 -0.32 5.40 -9.59
N LYS A 7 -1.54 5.30 -9.02
CA LYS A 7 -2.05 4.08 -8.39
C LYS A 7 -1.90 2.86 -9.31
N LYS A 8 -2.35 2.99 -10.56
CA LYS A 8 -2.25 1.89 -11.54
C LYS A 8 -0.80 1.45 -11.76
N LEU A 9 0.14 2.38 -11.92
CA LEU A 9 1.57 2.05 -12.09
C LEU A 9 2.14 1.32 -10.87
N VAL A 10 1.77 1.74 -9.67
CA VAL A 10 2.18 1.09 -8.42
C VAL A 10 1.63 -0.33 -8.36
N GLU A 11 0.31 -0.50 -8.49
CA GLU A 11 -0.36 -1.81 -8.34
C GLU A 11 -0.02 -2.79 -9.47
N ASP A 12 0.20 -2.29 -10.69
CA ASP A 12 0.66 -3.12 -11.83
C ASP A 12 2.07 -3.69 -11.61
N SER A 13 2.89 -3.05 -10.78
CA SER A 13 4.23 -3.52 -10.44
C SER A 13 4.24 -4.66 -9.42
N PHE A 14 3.13 -4.92 -8.74
CA PHE A 14 3.04 -5.92 -7.69
C PHE A 14 3.15 -7.35 -8.24
N ALA A 15 3.67 -8.26 -7.43
CA ALA A 15 3.75 -9.67 -7.77
C ALA A 15 2.35 -10.28 -7.92
N GLU A 16 2.19 -11.21 -8.85
CA GLU A 16 0.91 -11.87 -9.14
C GLU A 16 0.25 -12.51 -7.91
N SER A 17 1.04 -12.95 -6.93
CA SER A 17 0.52 -13.51 -5.68
C SER A 17 -0.24 -12.53 -4.81
N VAL A 18 0.01 -11.22 -4.97
CA VAL A 18 -0.60 -10.15 -4.17
C VAL A 18 -1.36 -9.11 -5.03
N LYS A 19 -1.23 -9.18 -6.34
CA LYS A 19 -1.92 -8.31 -7.29
C LYS A 19 -3.43 -8.48 -7.16
N GLY A 20 -4.17 -7.35 -7.10
CA GLY A 20 -5.61 -7.37 -6.85
C GLY A 20 -6.03 -7.72 -5.42
N ARG A 21 -5.05 -7.94 -4.51
CA ARG A 21 -5.28 -8.21 -3.09
C ARG A 21 -4.76 -7.08 -2.20
N VAL A 22 -3.75 -6.35 -2.64
CA VAL A 22 -3.24 -5.14 -1.99
C VAL A 22 -3.60 -3.95 -2.84
N HIS A 23 -4.22 -2.94 -2.22
CA HIS A 23 -4.60 -1.72 -2.88
C HIS A 23 -4.16 -0.50 -2.09
N VAL A 24 -3.76 0.55 -2.83
CA VAL A 24 -3.47 1.87 -2.29
C VAL A 24 -4.58 2.83 -2.69
N TYR A 25 -5.08 3.60 -1.76
CA TYR A 25 -6.17 4.54 -1.98
C TYR A 25 -5.80 5.94 -1.53
N SER A 26 -6.41 6.92 -2.16
CA SER A 26 -6.30 8.31 -1.75
C SER A 26 -7.55 9.06 -2.15
N THR A 27 -8.09 9.83 -1.22
CA THR A 27 -9.18 10.78 -1.46
C THR A 27 -8.76 12.18 -1.03
N ARG A 28 -9.35 13.18 -1.66
CA ARG A 28 -9.14 14.58 -1.32
C ARG A 28 -10.47 15.20 -0.90
N TYR A 29 -10.44 15.91 0.21
CA TYR A 29 -11.56 16.71 0.66
C TYR A 29 -11.51 18.11 0.06
N GLN A 30 -12.61 18.85 0.16
CA GLN A 30 -12.71 20.22 -0.37
C GLN A 30 -11.66 21.16 0.23
N CYS A 31 -11.26 20.93 1.47
CA CYS A 31 -10.22 21.68 2.17
C CYS A 31 -8.79 21.36 1.75
N SER A 32 -8.56 20.58 0.70
CA SER A 32 -7.25 20.04 0.30
C SER A 32 -6.65 18.99 1.24
N CYS A 33 -7.19 18.83 2.44
CA CYS A 33 -6.92 17.67 3.27
C CYS A 33 -7.38 16.39 2.57
N GLY A 34 -7.21 15.25 3.17
CA GLY A 34 -7.67 14.00 2.61
C GLY A 34 -7.15 12.82 3.37
N ARG A 35 -7.51 11.66 2.89
CA ARG A 35 -7.12 10.39 3.44
C ARG A 35 -6.35 9.58 2.39
N GLY A 36 -5.24 8.98 2.79
CA GLY A 36 -4.61 7.86 2.10
C GLY A 36 -4.83 6.60 2.94
N TRP A 37 -4.95 5.43 2.31
CA TRP A 37 -5.00 4.16 3.05
C TRP A 37 -4.54 3.01 2.20
N ILE A 38 -4.13 1.94 2.86
CA ILE A 38 -3.69 0.70 2.23
C ILE A 38 -4.59 -0.42 2.73
N THR A 39 -5.10 -1.24 1.82
CA THR A 39 -5.90 -2.43 2.16
C THR A 39 -5.21 -3.71 1.73
N VAL A 40 -5.48 -4.78 2.45
CA VAL A 40 -5.08 -6.15 2.14
C VAL A 40 -6.32 -7.04 2.23
N ASP A 41 -6.64 -7.74 1.14
CA ASP A 41 -7.85 -8.58 1.02
C ASP A 41 -9.15 -7.85 1.41
N GLY A 42 -9.21 -6.55 1.09
CA GLY A 42 -10.35 -5.70 1.39
C GLY A 42 -10.36 -5.08 2.79
N SER A 43 -9.55 -5.56 3.72
CA SER A 43 -9.41 -5.00 5.07
C SER A 43 -8.35 -3.90 5.11
N GLU A 44 -8.62 -2.84 5.85
CA GLU A 44 -7.67 -1.74 6.01
C GLU A 44 -6.49 -2.16 6.88
N LEU A 45 -5.28 -1.92 6.37
CA LEU A 45 -4.02 -2.20 7.06
C LEU A 45 -3.35 -0.94 7.59
N ALA A 46 -3.50 0.17 6.89
CA ALA A 46 -2.87 1.44 7.26
C ALA A 46 -3.77 2.62 6.90
N ASP A 47 -4.02 3.50 7.88
CA ASP A 47 -4.69 4.79 7.71
C ASP A 47 -3.66 5.92 7.71
N LEU A 48 -3.59 6.65 6.60
CA LEU A 48 -2.65 7.74 6.36
C LEU A 48 -3.46 9.05 6.24
N SER A 49 -4.24 9.34 7.26
CA SER A 49 -5.14 10.49 7.28
C SER A 49 -4.38 11.80 7.50
N THR A 50 -4.54 12.74 6.60
CA THR A 50 -4.01 14.09 6.74
C THR A 50 -4.56 14.81 7.96
N GLU A 51 -5.78 14.49 8.37
CA GLU A 51 -6.41 15.09 9.54
C GLU A 51 -5.69 14.71 10.83
N VAL A 52 -5.38 13.42 10.98
CA VAL A 52 -4.64 12.93 12.15
C VAL A 52 -3.18 13.38 12.11
N SER A 53 -2.53 13.32 10.93
CA SER A 53 -1.16 13.80 10.73
C SER A 53 -1.06 15.32 10.87
N GLY A 54 -2.13 16.05 10.64
CA GLY A 54 -2.19 17.50 10.84
C GLY A 54 -1.75 17.94 12.24
N ARG A 55 -1.76 17.05 13.22
CA ARG A 55 -1.14 17.31 14.54
C ARG A 55 0.38 17.38 14.47
N LYS A 56 1.04 16.59 13.63
CA LYS A 56 2.49 16.64 13.39
C LYS A 56 2.88 17.82 12.51
N TYR A 57 2.05 18.15 11.53
CA TYR A 57 2.28 19.29 10.61
C TYR A 57 1.74 20.63 11.13
N LYS A 58 1.17 20.68 12.33
CA LYS A 58 0.60 21.89 12.92
C LYS A 58 1.52 23.12 12.89
N ALA A 59 2.80 22.91 12.97
CA ALA A 59 3.78 24.02 12.94
C ALA A 59 3.93 24.66 11.56
N ILE A 60 3.62 23.96 10.48
CA ILE A 60 3.86 24.40 9.09
C ILE A 60 2.59 24.94 8.42
N TYR A 61 1.41 24.41 8.76
CA TYR A 61 0.16 24.72 8.04
C TYR A 61 -0.89 25.44 8.90
N HIS A 62 -0.52 25.96 10.04
CA HIS A 62 -1.42 26.21 11.15
C HIS A 62 -2.53 27.24 10.91
N GLU A 63 -2.33 28.28 10.11
CA GLU A 63 -3.36 29.35 9.98
C GLU A 63 -4.27 29.16 8.76
N SER A 64 -3.73 28.81 7.61
CA SER A 64 -4.53 28.63 6.39
C SER A 64 -5.39 27.36 6.37
N THR A 65 -4.94 26.28 7.03
CA THR A 65 -5.67 25.00 7.07
C THR A 65 -6.71 24.95 8.19
N ARG A 66 -6.58 25.73 9.26
CA ARG A 66 -7.47 25.68 10.43
C ARG A 66 -8.91 26.06 10.09
N THR A 67 -9.10 27.07 9.24
CA THR A 67 -10.43 27.51 8.79
C THR A 67 -11.04 26.54 7.76
N ILE A 68 -10.23 25.83 7.03
CA ILE A 68 -10.63 24.92 5.96
C ILE A 68 -10.92 23.52 6.52
N CYS A 69 -10.06 22.99 7.39
CA CYS A 69 -10.22 21.66 7.96
C CYS A 69 -11.39 21.58 8.97
N ALA A 70 -11.76 22.67 9.60
CA ALA A 70 -12.92 22.70 10.50
C ALA A 70 -14.28 22.44 9.82
N LYS A 71 -14.32 22.38 8.49
CA LYS A 71 -15.55 22.20 7.70
C LYS A 71 -15.80 20.79 7.21
N HIS A 72 -14.81 19.90 7.24
CA HIS A 72 -15.09 18.50 6.89
C HIS A 72 -15.45 17.70 8.15
N PRO A 73 -16.34 16.75 8.04
CA PRO A 73 -16.71 15.92 9.18
C PRO A 73 -15.47 15.18 9.68
N ALA A 74 -15.22 15.29 10.99
CA ALA A 74 -14.26 14.43 11.65
C ALA A 74 -14.68 12.98 11.38
N ILE A 75 -13.73 12.13 10.99
CA ILE A 75 -14.00 10.69 10.91
C ILE A 75 -14.17 10.23 12.36
N PRO A 76 -15.35 9.72 12.74
CA PRO A 76 -15.57 9.23 14.09
C PRO A 76 -14.50 8.19 14.45
N ASP A 77 -14.02 8.21 15.70
CA ASP A 77 -13.02 7.21 16.16
C ASP A 77 -13.52 5.75 16.00
N ALA A 78 -14.85 5.56 15.99
CA ALA A 78 -15.49 4.28 15.73
C ALA A 78 -15.32 3.77 14.29
N GLU A 79 -14.96 4.62 13.32
CA GLU A 79 -14.70 4.22 11.92
C GLU A 79 -13.23 3.80 11.69
N ARG A 80 -12.39 3.91 12.72
CA ARG A 80 -11.01 3.40 12.66
C ARG A 80 -11.05 1.91 12.92
N GLU A 81 -10.89 1.14 11.84
CA GLU A 81 -10.87 -0.32 11.95
C GLU A 81 -9.73 -0.80 12.84
N PRO A 82 -9.97 -1.80 13.71
CA PRO A 82 -8.93 -2.49 14.44
C PRO A 82 -7.93 -3.12 13.45
N GLY A 83 -6.63 -2.96 13.68
CA GLY A 83 -5.61 -3.62 12.86
C GLY A 83 -4.69 -2.67 12.08
N ASN A 84 -4.86 -1.35 12.20
CA ASN A 84 -3.90 -0.40 11.66
C ASN A 84 -2.50 -0.64 12.23
N VAL A 85 -1.53 -0.80 11.31
CA VAL A 85 -0.12 -1.05 11.67
C VAL A 85 0.74 0.21 11.62
N VAL A 86 0.11 1.38 11.44
CA VAL A 86 0.74 2.70 11.49
C VAL A 86 0.18 3.49 12.66
N GLU A 87 1.04 4.27 13.31
CA GLU A 87 0.61 5.14 14.39
C GLU A 87 -0.26 6.30 13.86
N PRO A 88 -1.31 6.71 14.59
CA PRO A 88 -2.12 7.86 14.20
C PRO A 88 -1.26 9.10 13.96
N GLY A 89 -1.33 9.66 12.74
CA GLY A 89 -0.57 10.84 12.32
C GLY A 89 0.90 10.57 11.96
N GLU A 90 1.32 9.34 11.87
CA GLU A 90 2.66 8.96 11.44
C GLU A 90 2.89 9.35 9.96
N PHE A 91 1.91 9.07 9.11
CA PHE A 91 1.94 9.44 7.70
C PHE A 91 0.66 10.17 7.31
N SER A 92 0.77 10.98 6.27
CA SER A 92 -0.34 11.69 5.65
C SER A 92 -0.64 11.13 4.25
N ARG A 93 -1.76 11.56 3.69
CA ARG A 93 -2.06 11.35 2.29
C ARG A 93 -0.96 11.86 1.35
N PHE A 94 -0.30 12.94 1.71
CA PHE A 94 0.77 13.53 0.90
C PHE A 94 2.01 12.63 0.91
N ASP A 95 2.38 12.07 2.07
CA ASP A 95 3.49 11.13 2.18
C ASP A 95 3.24 9.88 1.31
N LEU A 96 1.99 9.39 1.26
CA LEU A 96 1.63 8.30 0.35
C LEU A 96 1.80 8.67 -1.12
N HIS A 97 1.37 9.88 -1.52
CA HIS A 97 1.53 10.34 -2.89
C HIS A 97 2.99 10.45 -3.30
N GLU A 98 3.81 11.04 -2.43
CA GLU A 98 5.25 11.21 -2.63
C GLU A 98 5.95 9.86 -2.71
N ALA A 99 5.65 8.96 -1.77
CA ALA A 99 6.18 7.61 -1.76
C ALA A 99 5.81 6.82 -3.03
N CYS A 100 4.56 6.89 -3.48
CA CYS A 100 4.13 6.26 -4.72
C CYS A 100 4.85 6.85 -5.94
N TRP A 101 5.04 8.17 -5.96
CA TRP A 101 5.75 8.85 -7.05
C TRP A 101 7.22 8.44 -7.09
N GLU A 102 7.91 8.49 -5.96
CA GLU A 102 9.31 8.13 -5.85
C GLU A 102 9.53 6.65 -6.19
N TYR A 103 8.66 5.77 -5.68
CA TYR A 103 8.70 4.34 -5.94
C TYR A 103 8.65 4.01 -7.45
N VAL A 104 7.76 4.64 -8.22
CA VAL A 104 7.64 4.34 -9.66
C VAL A 104 8.79 4.92 -10.50
N HIS A 105 9.52 5.90 -9.96
CA HIS A 105 10.66 6.52 -10.65
C HIS A 105 12.03 6.04 -10.14
N SER A 106 12.03 5.14 -9.14
CA SER A 106 13.24 4.58 -8.55
C SER A 106 13.47 3.14 -9.00
N SER A 107 14.72 2.68 -8.91
CA SER A 107 14.99 1.24 -9.04
C SER A 107 14.42 0.48 -7.85
N VAL A 108 14.01 -0.77 -8.08
CA VAL A 108 13.50 -1.64 -6.99
C VAL A 108 14.56 -1.84 -5.89
N ALA A 109 15.84 -1.85 -6.25
CA ALA A 109 16.92 -1.97 -5.28
C ALA A 109 16.97 -0.75 -4.35
N ASN A 110 16.89 0.46 -4.89
CA ASN A 110 16.87 1.71 -4.13
C ASN A 110 15.60 1.79 -3.26
N SER A 111 14.45 1.42 -3.82
CA SER A 111 13.19 1.42 -3.07
C SER A 111 13.21 0.47 -1.87
N LEU A 112 13.85 -0.71 -2.00
CA LEU A 112 14.00 -1.66 -0.87
C LEU A 112 14.95 -1.17 0.22
N SER A 113 15.92 -0.33 -0.11
CA SER A 113 16.87 0.27 0.83
C SER A 113 16.47 1.67 1.27
N SER A 114 15.28 2.14 0.87
CA SER A 114 14.79 3.46 1.23
C SER A 114 14.55 3.58 2.74
N ASN A 115 14.89 4.73 3.29
CA ASN A 115 14.57 5.08 4.68
C ASN A 115 13.08 5.41 4.88
N SER A 116 12.33 5.60 3.76
CA SER A 116 10.88 5.78 3.83
C SER A 116 10.18 4.43 3.99
N PRO A 117 9.47 4.21 5.12
CA PRO A 117 8.71 2.98 5.32
C PRO A 117 7.65 2.74 4.25
N LEU A 118 7.05 3.80 3.71
CA LEU A 118 6.05 3.69 2.64
C LEU A 118 6.68 3.17 1.35
N ILE A 119 7.84 3.70 0.94
CA ILE A 119 8.54 3.25 -0.28
C ILE A 119 9.00 1.80 -0.12
N ALA A 120 9.61 1.45 1.02
CA ALA A 120 10.03 0.08 1.32
C ALA A 120 8.84 -0.88 1.33
N SER A 121 7.69 -0.46 1.85
CA SER A 121 6.43 -1.22 1.87
C SER A 121 5.89 -1.52 0.47
N LEU A 122 5.95 -0.57 -0.45
CA LEU A 122 5.59 -0.80 -1.85
C LEU A 122 6.60 -1.73 -2.53
N ALA A 123 7.88 -1.55 -2.22
CA ALA A 123 8.96 -2.31 -2.84
C ALA A 123 8.92 -3.81 -2.48
N VAL A 124 8.56 -4.19 -1.26
CA VAL A 124 8.43 -5.60 -0.88
C VAL A 124 7.31 -6.32 -1.64
N LEU A 125 6.36 -5.58 -2.21
CA LEU A 125 5.27 -6.14 -3.03
C LEU A 125 5.67 -6.31 -4.51
N ASN A 126 6.78 -5.70 -4.96
CA ASN A 126 7.17 -5.67 -6.36
C ASN A 126 7.52 -7.05 -6.92
N ALA A 127 7.01 -7.38 -8.10
CA ALA A 127 7.23 -8.65 -8.79
C ALA A 127 8.71 -8.99 -9.04
N LYS A 128 9.57 -7.97 -9.19
CA LYS A 128 11.01 -8.15 -9.43
C LYS A 128 11.79 -8.55 -8.16
N VAL A 129 11.17 -8.55 -6.98
CA VAL A 129 11.81 -8.97 -5.73
C VAL A 129 11.63 -10.46 -5.52
N GLY A 130 12.71 -11.23 -5.68
CA GLY A 130 12.68 -12.68 -5.53
C GLY A 130 12.58 -13.14 -4.07
N LYS A 131 12.06 -14.36 -3.88
CA LYS A 131 11.81 -14.98 -2.55
C LYS A 131 13.02 -14.97 -1.61
N GLY A 132 14.21 -15.21 -2.11
CA GLY A 132 15.42 -15.21 -1.30
C GLY A 132 15.72 -13.83 -0.69
N ARG A 133 15.45 -12.75 -1.43
CA ARG A 133 15.62 -11.39 -0.92
C ARG A 133 14.54 -11.04 0.11
N LEU A 134 13.30 -11.45 -0.13
CA LEU A 134 12.20 -11.25 0.82
C LEU A 134 12.48 -11.96 2.15
N ARG A 135 12.97 -13.20 2.14
CA ARG A 135 13.32 -13.94 3.36
C ARG A 135 14.42 -13.23 4.15
N ARG A 136 15.49 -12.76 3.49
CA ARG A 136 16.54 -11.96 4.16
C ARG A 136 16.04 -10.66 4.75
N LEU A 137 15.07 -9.99 4.10
CA LEU A 137 14.44 -8.80 4.66
C LEU A 137 13.60 -9.12 5.90
N ALA A 138 12.96 -10.29 5.96
CA ALA A 138 12.17 -10.70 7.13
C ALA A 138 13.00 -10.86 8.42
N GLU A 139 14.32 -11.07 8.29
CA GLU A 139 15.26 -11.17 9.41
C GLU A 139 15.67 -9.79 9.97
N GLN A 140 15.38 -8.71 9.26
CA GLN A 140 15.76 -7.35 9.63
C GLN A 140 14.71 -6.69 10.52
N LYS A 141 15.13 -5.63 11.25
CA LYS A 141 14.19 -4.76 11.94
C LYS A 141 13.51 -3.86 10.90
N LEU A 142 12.26 -4.13 10.62
CA LEU A 142 11.45 -3.39 9.65
C LEU A 142 10.37 -2.58 10.35
N HIS A 143 9.95 -1.51 9.71
CA HIS A 143 8.75 -0.77 10.09
C HIS A 143 7.53 -1.71 10.08
N PRO A 144 6.56 -1.57 11.03
CA PRO A 144 5.39 -2.46 11.13
C PRO A 144 4.63 -2.63 9.81
N LEU A 145 4.41 -1.56 9.05
CA LEU A 145 3.76 -1.61 7.74
C LEU A 145 4.54 -2.46 6.74
N THR A 146 5.84 -2.23 6.63
CA THR A 146 6.72 -2.99 5.72
C THR A 146 6.74 -4.47 6.11
N ARG A 147 6.80 -4.77 7.41
CA ARG A 147 6.75 -6.14 7.93
C ARG A 147 5.44 -6.82 7.59
N ALA A 148 4.30 -6.18 7.85
CA ALA A 148 2.98 -6.76 7.59
C ALA A 148 2.79 -7.10 6.10
N LEU A 149 3.18 -6.19 5.19
CA LEU A 149 3.08 -6.42 3.75
C LEU A 149 4.07 -7.48 3.25
N LEU A 150 5.28 -7.54 3.82
CA LEU A 150 6.27 -8.58 3.52
C LEU A 150 5.77 -9.97 3.93
N GLU A 151 5.25 -10.09 5.15
CA GLU A 151 4.69 -11.35 5.66
C GLU A 151 3.48 -11.80 4.85
N PHE A 152 2.59 -10.85 4.51
CA PHE A 152 1.46 -11.13 3.63
C PHE A 152 1.93 -11.69 2.29
N ARG A 153 2.91 -11.06 1.64
CA ARG A 153 3.48 -11.54 0.39
C ARG A 153 4.10 -12.93 0.52
N LEU A 154 4.90 -13.17 1.54
CA LEU A 154 5.53 -14.49 1.76
C LEU A 154 4.49 -15.59 1.94
N ARG A 155 3.39 -15.33 2.69
CA ARG A 155 2.27 -16.26 2.82
C ARG A 155 1.55 -16.49 1.50
N ALA A 156 1.28 -15.43 0.73
CA ALA A 156 0.63 -15.53 -0.57
C ALA A 156 1.45 -16.34 -1.58
N GLU A 157 2.78 -16.26 -1.52
CA GLU A 157 3.68 -17.04 -2.37
C GLU A 157 3.88 -18.50 -1.90
N ALA A 158 3.62 -18.79 -0.62
CA ALA A 158 3.67 -20.16 -0.09
C ALA A 158 2.40 -20.96 -0.43
N THR A 159 1.27 -20.26 -0.65
CA THR A 159 0.00 -20.92 -1.00
C THR A 159 -0.05 -21.15 -2.51
N PRO A 160 -0.04 -22.41 -2.99
CA PRO A 160 -0.11 -22.67 -4.43
C PRO A 160 -1.42 -22.14 -4.99
N ASN A 161 -1.33 -21.32 -6.03
CA ASN A 161 -2.49 -20.70 -6.68
C ASN A 161 -3.33 -21.77 -7.39
N LYS A 162 -4.38 -22.26 -6.70
CA LYS A 162 -5.30 -23.31 -7.23
C LYS A 162 -6.08 -22.89 -8.48
N SER A 163 -6.06 -21.61 -8.85
CA SER A 163 -6.83 -21.08 -9.99
C SER A 163 -6.17 -21.36 -11.35
N LEU A 164 -4.83 -21.40 -11.42
CA LEU A 164 -4.10 -21.62 -12.68
C LEU A 164 -4.17 -23.06 -13.21
N ASN A 165 -4.42 -24.04 -12.35
CA ASN A 165 -4.54 -25.46 -12.78
C ASN A 165 -5.92 -25.81 -13.40
N ARG A 166 -6.94 -24.97 -13.22
CA ARG A 166 -8.28 -25.24 -13.78
C ARG A 166 -8.35 -24.97 -15.29
N THR A 167 -7.58 -24.05 -15.79
CA THR A 167 -7.57 -23.69 -17.22
C THR A 167 -6.71 -24.65 -18.04
N ARG A 168 -5.64 -25.18 -17.46
CA ARG A 168 -4.74 -26.13 -18.17
C ARG A 168 -5.37 -27.51 -18.38
N ASN A 169 -6.21 -27.97 -17.44
CA ASN A 169 -6.90 -29.26 -17.58
C ASN A 169 -8.11 -29.22 -18.54
N LYS A 170 -8.67 -28.04 -18.86
CA LYS A 170 -9.74 -27.95 -19.87
C LYS A 170 -9.22 -27.98 -21.30
N GLN A 171 -7.97 -27.62 -21.57
CA GLN A 171 -7.40 -27.68 -22.92
C GLN A 171 -6.92 -29.07 -23.31
N VAL A 172 -6.55 -29.91 -22.34
CA VAL A 172 -6.09 -31.28 -22.64
C VAL A 172 -7.23 -32.24 -22.96
N SER A 173 -8.45 -31.99 -22.45
CA SER A 173 -9.61 -32.85 -22.67
C SER A 173 -10.32 -32.63 -24.03
N HIS A 174 -9.92 -31.61 -24.81
CA HIS A 174 -10.51 -31.36 -26.14
C HIS A 174 -9.70 -31.91 -27.30
N GLN A 175 -8.46 -32.35 -27.08
CA GLN A 175 -7.61 -32.94 -28.13
C GLN A 175 -7.64 -34.48 -28.20
N SER A 176 -8.39 -35.14 -27.33
CA SER A 176 -8.49 -36.62 -27.30
C SER A 176 -9.80 -37.17 -27.91
N ARG A 177 -10.53 -36.34 -28.64
CA ARG A 177 -11.75 -36.76 -29.36
C ARG A 177 -11.78 -36.24 -30.79
N GLN A 178 -10.79 -36.61 -31.57
CA GLN A 178 -10.83 -36.64 -33.02
C GLN A 178 -10.16 -37.94 -33.51
#